data_46bd1ee9726ad01abfe945e0d366e297
#
_entry.id   46bd1ee9726ad01abfe945e0d366e297
#
_cell.length_a   1.000
_cell.length_b   1.000
_cell.length_c   1.000
_cell.angle_alpha   90.00
_cell.angle_beta   90.00
_cell.angle_gamma   90.00
#
_symmetry.space_group_name_H-M   'P 1'
#
loop_
_entity.id
_entity.type
_entity.pdbx_description
1 polymer ?
#
loop_
_entity_poly.entity_id
_entity_poly.type
_entity_poly.pdbx_seq_one_letter_code
_entity_poly.pdbx_strand_id
1 'polypeptide(L)'
;DIFYSFYKNDCITITGTNGKSTTCQILYEVLLKQKFDVRLVGNIGNPILSVKKVKKKTIFIVEASSYQLEYSKIFRSKYAAILNLTPDHIERHKTFNNYIKAKFKLLKNQLKGHLAFIKKNDLIIQREIKSSRIRSKITEVDKNKIDIFLKNIDNNYFLTETNKENLSFVLAISKKLNIQTNLLKKVI
;
A
#
# COMPACT_ATOMS: atom_id res chain seq x y z
N ASP A 1 -15.42 0.47 5.54
CA ASP A 1 -15.89 1.21 6.72
C ASP A 1 -16.43 0.30 7.84
N ILE A 2 -17.32 -0.66 7.54
CA ILE A 2 -17.89 -1.59 8.54
C ILE A 2 -16.79 -2.28 9.34
N PHE A 3 -15.80 -2.89 8.68
CA PHE A 3 -14.66 -3.48 9.35
C PHE A 3 -13.97 -2.50 10.32
N TYR A 4 -13.72 -1.27 9.89
CA TYR A 4 -13.02 -0.27 10.70
C TYR A 4 -13.84 0.22 11.89
N SER A 5 -15.17 0.05 11.87
CA SER A 5 -16.02 0.34 13.04
C SER A 5 -15.73 -0.62 14.19
N PHE A 6 -15.42 -1.88 13.89
CA PHE A 6 -15.15 -2.92 14.89
C PHE A 6 -13.67 -3.04 15.23
N TYR A 7 -12.77 -2.90 14.24
CA TYR A 7 -11.33 -3.12 14.39
C TYR A 7 -10.56 -1.84 14.09
N LYS A 8 -9.90 -1.29 15.10
CA LYS A 8 -9.01 -0.10 14.99
C LYS A 8 -7.55 -0.49 14.87
N ASN A 9 -7.28 -1.70 14.43
CA ASN A 9 -5.96 -2.25 14.23
C ASN A 9 -5.15 -1.46 13.19
N ASP A 10 -3.83 -1.53 13.31
CA ASP A 10 -2.92 -0.96 12.30
C ASP A 10 -3.16 -1.62 10.95
N CYS A 11 -3.40 -0.80 9.94
CA CYS A 11 -3.55 -1.23 8.56
C CYS A 11 -2.39 -0.69 7.71
N ILE A 12 -1.88 -1.54 6.83
CA ILE A 12 -1.00 -1.20 5.71
C ILE A 12 -1.86 -1.34 4.47
N THR A 13 -2.28 -0.24 3.86
CA THR A 13 -3.20 -0.30 2.72
C THR A 13 -2.50 0.11 1.44
N ILE A 14 -2.59 -0.75 0.45
CA ILE A 14 -1.97 -0.58 -0.86
C ILE A 14 -3.05 -0.36 -1.91
N THR A 15 -2.93 0.72 -2.66
CA THR A 15 -3.72 1.00 -3.86
C THR A 15 -2.82 1.45 -5.00
N GLY A 16 -3.35 1.50 -6.18
CA GLY A 16 -2.66 1.86 -7.41
C GLY A 16 -3.39 1.27 -8.61
N THR A 17 -2.97 1.57 -9.80
CA THR A 17 -3.49 0.87 -10.98
C THR A 17 -2.89 -0.52 -11.04
N ASN A 18 -1.58 -0.65 -11.02
CA ASN A 18 -0.84 -1.90 -11.12
C ASN A 18 0.01 -2.19 -9.88
N GLY A 19 0.40 -3.45 -9.68
CA GLY A 19 1.36 -3.88 -8.66
C GLY A 19 0.80 -4.08 -7.25
N LYS A 20 -0.48 -3.80 -7.00
CA LYS A 20 -1.12 -3.90 -5.68
C LYS A 20 -0.94 -5.29 -5.05
N SER A 21 -1.37 -6.33 -5.76
CA SER A 21 -1.36 -7.71 -5.27
C SER A 21 0.05 -8.21 -4.96
N THR A 22 0.99 -7.95 -5.86
CA THR A 22 2.41 -8.29 -5.68
C THR A 22 2.99 -7.60 -4.43
N THR A 23 2.76 -6.29 -4.29
CA THR A 23 3.23 -5.51 -3.14
C THR A 23 2.64 -6.02 -1.83
N CYS A 24 1.33 -6.28 -1.81
CA CYS A 24 0.64 -6.82 -0.63
C CYS A 24 1.15 -8.21 -0.24
N GLN A 25 1.33 -9.10 -1.22
CA GLN A 25 1.80 -10.46 -0.98
C GLN A 25 3.21 -10.47 -0.41
N ILE A 26 4.15 -9.71 -0.99
CA ILE A 26 5.52 -9.65 -0.48
C ILE A 26 5.55 -9.08 0.94
N LEU A 27 4.81 -8.00 1.21
CA LEU A 27 4.70 -7.45 2.57
C LEU A 27 4.14 -8.47 3.56
N TYR A 28 3.14 -9.23 3.17
CA TYR A 28 2.54 -10.27 3.99
C TYR A 28 3.56 -11.35 4.36
N GLU A 29 4.29 -11.88 3.40
CA GLU A 29 5.31 -12.90 3.62
C GLU A 29 6.47 -12.40 4.48
N VAL A 30 6.91 -11.18 4.25
CA VAL A 30 7.97 -10.54 5.05
C VAL A 30 7.54 -10.38 6.50
N LEU A 31 6.32 -9.93 6.76
CA LEU A 31 5.79 -9.77 8.12
C LEU A 31 5.57 -11.12 8.80
N LEU A 32 5.11 -12.13 8.07
CA LEU A 32 5.00 -13.50 8.59
C LEU A 32 6.36 -14.06 9.01
N LYS A 33 7.39 -13.92 8.17
CA LYS A 33 8.75 -14.36 8.51
C LYS A 33 9.31 -13.66 9.75
N GLN A 34 8.86 -12.45 10.02
CA GLN A 34 9.17 -11.71 11.25
C GLN A 34 8.25 -12.06 12.44
N LYS A 35 7.41 -13.08 12.30
CA LYS A 35 6.47 -13.55 13.35
C LYS A 35 5.45 -12.50 13.78
N PHE A 36 5.13 -11.51 12.93
CA PHE A 36 3.99 -10.63 13.16
C PHE A 36 2.68 -11.40 13.02
N ASP A 37 1.69 -11.06 13.84
CA ASP A 37 0.32 -11.50 13.63
C ASP A 37 -0.31 -10.63 12.54
N VAL A 38 -0.29 -11.14 11.30
CA VAL A 38 -0.67 -10.39 10.10
C VAL A 38 -1.79 -11.10 9.34
N ARG A 39 -2.65 -10.32 8.70
CA ARG A 39 -3.72 -10.81 7.81
C ARG A 39 -3.66 -10.07 6.48
N LEU A 40 -3.69 -10.84 5.39
CA LEU A 40 -3.83 -10.32 4.03
C LEU A 40 -5.31 -10.33 3.66
N VAL A 41 -5.86 -9.19 3.33
CA VAL A 41 -7.29 -8.98 3.17
C VAL A 41 -7.61 -7.93 2.10
N GLY A 42 -8.85 -7.88 1.68
CA GLY A 42 -9.36 -6.85 0.77
C GLY A 42 -9.70 -7.39 -0.61
N ASN A 43 -9.13 -6.81 -1.64
CA ASN A 43 -9.35 -7.23 -3.03
C ASN A 43 -8.65 -8.57 -3.37
N ILE A 44 -7.65 -8.94 -2.56
CA ILE A 44 -6.99 -10.26 -2.56
C ILE A 44 -6.97 -10.82 -1.14
N GLY A 45 -6.63 -12.10 -1.01
CA GLY A 45 -6.61 -12.81 0.26
C GLY A 45 -8.03 -13.09 0.76
N ASN A 46 -8.21 -12.99 2.08
CA ASN A 46 -9.52 -13.24 2.69
C ASN A 46 -10.42 -11.99 2.63
N PRO A 47 -11.73 -12.14 2.43
CA PRO A 47 -12.67 -11.05 2.64
C PRO A 47 -12.49 -10.45 4.05
N ILE A 48 -12.34 -9.13 4.13
CA ILE A 48 -11.95 -8.46 5.37
C ILE A 48 -12.91 -8.73 6.54
N LEU A 49 -14.18 -8.96 6.26
CA LEU A 49 -15.20 -9.27 7.28
C LEU A 49 -15.23 -10.74 7.72
N SER A 50 -14.55 -11.64 6.98
CA SER A 50 -14.47 -13.07 7.34
C SER A 50 -13.33 -13.41 8.31
N VAL A 51 -12.47 -12.44 8.62
CA VAL A 51 -11.29 -12.67 9.45
C VAL A 51 -11.69 -12.98 10.89
N LYS A 52 -11.15 -14.08 11.41
CA LYS A 52 -11.40 -14.54 12.79
C LYS A 52 -10.13 -14.38 13.65
N LYS A 53 -10.30 -14.47 14.98
CA LYS A 53 -9.20 -14.46 15.96
C LYS A 53 -8.28 -13.23 15.83
N VAL A 54 -8.86 -12.04 15.65
CA VAL A 54 -8.14 -10.77 15.60
C VAL A 54 -7.69 -10.37 17.01
N LYS A 55 -6.39 -10.16 17.18
CA LYS A 55 -5.78 -9.66 18.42
C LYS A 55 -5.53 -8.16 18.32
N LYS A 56 -5.34 -7.48 19.44
CA LYS A 56 -5.04 -6.04 19.49
C LYS A 56 -3.81 -5.64 18.65
N LYS A 57 -2.82 -6.55 18.52
CA LYS A 57 -1.59 -6.33 17.75
C LYS A 57 -1.63 -6.90 16.33
N THR A 58 -2.76 -7.46 15.90
CA THR A 58 -2.89 -7.97 14.52
C THR A 58 -2.75 -6.80 13.54
N ILE A 59 -1.90 -6.96 12.53
CA ILE A 59 -1.71 -6.00 11.44
C ILE A 59 -2.48 -6.48 10.22
N PHE A 60 -3.20 -5.58 9.56
CA PHE A 60 -3.89 -5.88 8.32
C PHE A 60 -3.13 -5.31 7.13
N ILE A 61 -2.78 -6.16 6.16
CA ILE A 61 -2.38 -5.73 4.84
C ILE A 61 -3.63 -5.74 3.97
N VAL A 62 -4.02 -4.57 3.49
CA VAL A 62 -5.27 -4.37 2.78
C VAL A 62 -4.98 -3.99 1.34
N GLU A 63 -5.35 -4.85 0.39
CA GLU A 63 -5.42 -4.41 -1.00
C GLU A 63 -6.73 -3.67 -1.21
N ALA A 64 -6.66 -2.39 -1.60
CA ALA A 64 -7.83 -1.56 -1.81
C ALA A 64 -8.01 -1.16 -3.27
N SER A 65 -9.15 -1.51 -3.85
CA SER A 65 -9.56 -1.06 -5.18
C SER A 65 -10.10 0.38 -5.14
N SER A 66 -10.18 1.05 -6.30
CA SER A 66 -10.82 2.35 -6.42
C SER A 66 -12.30 2.31 -6.03
N TYR A 67 -12.99 1.21 -6.32
CA TYR A 67 -14.40 1.02 -5.95
C TYR A 67 -14.62 1.02 -4.44
N GLN A 68 -13.78 0.27 -3.71
CA GLN A 68 -13.86 0.22 -2.24
C GLN A 68 -13.53 1.58 -1.60
N LEU A 69 -12.53 2.28 -2.13
CA LEU A 69 -12.11 3.59 -1.63
C LEU A 69 -13.10 4.69 -1.96
N GLU A 70 -13.81 4.61 -3.09
CA GLU A 70 -14.84 5.58 -3.49
C GLU A 70 -15.93 5.72 -2.42
N TYR A 71 -16.31 4.64 -1.76
CA TYR A 71 -17.33 4.63 -0.71
C TYR A 71 -16.77 4.77 0.71
N SER A 72 -15.45 4.79 0.87
CA SER A 72 -14.81 4.89 2.18
C SER A 72 -14.98 6.29 2.78
N LYS A 73 -15.50 6.34 4.02
CA LYS A 73 -15.73 7.59 4.79
C LYS A 73 -14.92 7.64 6.08
N ILE A 74 -14.88 6.54 6.82
CA ILE A 74 -14.27 6.49 8.15
C ILE A 74 -13.01 5.65 8.23
N PHE A 75 -12.75 4.79 7.25
CA PHE A 75 -11.56 3.94 7.20
C PHE A 75 -10.29 4.78 7.16
N ARG A 76 -9.35 4.46 8.06
CA ARG A 76 -8.07 5.18 8.20
C ARG A 76 -6.93 4.20 8.29
N SER A 77 -6.10 4.17 7.28
CA SER A 77 -4.91 3.32 7.25
C SER A 77 -3.72 4.05 7.89
N LYS A 78 -3.03 3.40 8.81
CA LYS A 78 -1.82 3.98 9.43
C LYS A 78 -0.69 4.13 8.44
N TYR A 79 -0.52 3.13 7.57
CA TYR A 79 0.44 3.12 6.47
C TYR A 79 -0.33 2.98 5.16
N ALA A 80 -0.29 3.97 4.30
CA ALA A 80 -1.02 3.97 3.04
C ALA A 80 -0.06 4.15 1.86
N ALA A 81 -0.22 3.38 0.79
CA ALA A 81 0.58 3.53 -0.41
C ALA A 81 -0.29 3.69 -1.65
N ILE A 82 0.07 4.67 -2.48
CA ILE A 82 -0.41 4.79 -3.87
C ILE A 82 0.79 4.50 -4.78
N LEU A 83 0.77 3.33 -5.43
CA LEU A 83 1.90 2.85 -6.23
C LEU A 83 2.05 3.64 -7.52
N ASN A 84 0.98 3.72 -8.30
CA ASN A 84 0.92 4.39 -9.60
C ASN A 84 -0.52 4.71 -9.98
N LEU A 85 -0.69 5.64 -10.91
CA LEU A 85 -1.99 6.06 -11.41
C LEU A 85 -1.93 6.18 -12.94
N THR A 86 -2.58 5.26 -13.62
CA THR A 86 -2.82 5.30 -15.07
C THR A 86 -4.32 5.14 -15.34
N PRO A 87 -4.85 5.61 -16.48
CA PRO A 87 -6.27 5.44 -16.82
C PRO A 87 -6.71 3.99 -16.72
N ASP A 88 -7.76 3.76 -15.92
CA ASP A 88 -8.35 2.45 -15.69
C ASP A 88 -9.79 2.62 -15.16
N HIS A 89 -10.67 1.68 -15.42
CA HIS A 89 -12.06 1.69 -14.95
C HIS A 89 -12.83 2.98 -15.27
N ILE A 90 -12.57 3.59 -16.45
CA ILE A 90 -13.18 4.86 -16.85
C ILE A 90 -14.68 4.72 -17.08
N GLU A 91 -15.12 3.55 -17.54
CA GLU A 91 -16.54 3.21 -17.69
C GLU A 91 -17.31 3.38 -16.38
N ARG A 92 -16.66 3.09 -15.23
CA ARG A 92 -17.25 3.18 -13.88
C ARG A 92 -17.09 4.59 -13.29
N HIS A 93 -15.88 5.14 -13.32
CA HIS A 93 -15.56 6.42 -12.69
C HIS A 93 -15.91 7.63 -13.57
N LYS A 94 -16.30 7.42 -14.85
CA LYS A 94 -16.63 8.43 -15.87
C LYS A 94 -15.43 9.22 -16.35
N THR A 95 -14.51 9.59 -15.47
CA THR A 95 -13.29 10.33 -15.84
C THR A 95 -12.08 9.79 -15.06
N PHE A 96 -10.91 9.97 -15.64
CA PHE A 96 -9.65 9.64 -14.96
C PHE A 96 -9.47 10.45 -13.66
N ASN A 97 -9.94 11.71 -13.65
CA ASN A 97 -9.88 12.54 -12.45
C ASN A 97 -10.72 11.98 -11.29
N ASN A 98 -11.90 11.42 -11.57
CA ASN A 98 -12.72 10.78 -10.56
C ASN A 98 -12.06 9.50 -10.02
N TYR A 99 -11.42 8.71 -10.90
CA TYR A 99 -10.63 7.54 -10.49
C TYR A 99 -9.48 7.93 -9.55
N ILE A 100 -8.73 8.98 -9.88
CA ILE A 100 -7.69 9.54 -9.02
C ILE A 100 -8.28 9.94 -7.66
N LYS A 101 -9.35 10.75 -7.66
CA LYS A 101 -10.02 11.21 -6.43
C LYS A 101 -10.49 10.06 -5.55
N ALA A 102 -11.02 8.98 -6.16
CA ALA A 102 -11.44 7.78 -5.43
C ALA A 102 -10.25 7.15 -4.67
N LYS A 103 -9.11 6.94 -5.32
CA LYS A 103 -7.91 6.39 -4.66
C LYS A 103 -7.31 7.34 -3.62
N PHE A 104 -7.33 8.63 -3.86
CA PHE A 104 -6.82 9.63 -2.93
C PHE A 104 -7.62 9.75 -1.64
N LYS A 105 -8.86 9.26 -1.57
CA LYS A 105 -9.59 9.15 -0.30
C LYS A 105 -8.80 8.38 0.76
N LEU A 106 -7.99 7.40 0.35
CA LEU A 106 -7.11 6.67 1.25
C LEU A 106 -6.17 7.60 2.03
N LEU A 107 -5.54 8.57 1.35
CA LEU A 107 -4.63 9.52 1.99
C LEU A 107 -5.39 10.66 2.69
N LYS A 108 -6.49 11.13 2.11
CA LYS A 108 -7.33 12.19 2.68
C LYS A 108 -7.93 11.81 4.05
N ASN A 109 -8.21 10.52 4.23
CA ASN A 109 -8.75 9.98 5.48
C ASN A 109 -7.67 9.76 6.57
N GLN A 110 -6.38 9.81 6.22
CA GLN A 110 -5.31 9.64 7.20
C GLN A 110 -5.26 10.79 8.22
N LEU A 111 -4.72 10.50 9.41
CA LEU A 111 -4.51 11.46 10.49
C LEU A 111 -3.07 11.94 10.54
N LYS A 112 -2.83 13.00 11.33
CA LYS A 112 -1.49 13.39 11.74
C LYS A 112 -0.81 12.20 12.46
N GLY A 113 0.44 11.91 12.10
CA GLY A 113 1.18 10.74 12.61
C GLY A 113 1.05 9.47 11.76
N HIS A 114 0.09 9.41 10.81
CA HIS A 114 0.07 8.37 9.80
C HIS A 114 1.12 8.63 8.71
N LEU A 115 1.45 7.58 7.93
CA LEU A 115 2.45 7.64 6.87
C LEU A 115 1.81 7.33 5.52
N ALA A 116 2.06 8.20 4.54
CA ALA A 116 1.69 8.01 3.16
C ALA A 116 2.95 7.74 2.31
N PHE A 117 2.91 6.71 1.50
CA PHE A 117 3.98 6.34 0.57
C PHE A 117 3.50 6.59 -0.85
N ILE A 118 4.25 7.35 -1.61
CA ILE A 118 3.93 7.72 -2.98
C ILE A 118 5.13 7.58 -3.89
N LYS A 119 4.89 7.35 -5.16
CA LYS A 119 5.95 7.33 -6.17
C LYS A 119 6.61 8.69 -6.30
N LYS A 120 7.94 8.72 -6.20
CA LYS A 120 8.73 9.93 -6.44
C LYS A 120 8.61 10.38 -7.89
N ASN A 121 8.53 11.69 -8.12
CA ASN A 121 8.46 12.31 -9.44
C ASN A 121 7.23 11.91 -10.28
N ASP A 122 6.17 11.37 -9.68
CA ASP A 122 4.89 11.16 -10.37
C ASP A 122 4.09 12.46 -10.39
N LEU A 123 3.99 13.08 -11.56
CA LEU A 123 3.36 14.41 -11.74
C LEU A 123 1.87 14.40 -11.37
N ILE A 124 1.17 13.29 -11.63
CA ILE A 124 -0.26 13.16 -11.33
C ILE A 124 -0.45 13.13 -9.80
N ILE A 125 0.32 12.28 -9.13
CA ILE A 125 0.28 12.15 -7.67
C ILE A 125 0.67 13.47 -7.01
N GLN A 126 1.74 14.12 -7.46
CA GLN A 126 2.20 15.40 -6.91
C GLN A 126 1.17 16.52 -7.08
N ARG A 127 0.51 16.60 -8.26
CA ARG A 127 -0.57 17.58 -8.50
C ARG A 127 -1.73 17.35 -7.53
N GLU A 128 -2.17 16.12 -7.35
CA GLU A 128 -3.29 15.81 -6.45
C GLU A 128 -2.94 16.05 -4.98
N ILE A 129 -1.69 15.82 -4.56
CA ILE A 129 -1.23 16.16 -3.21
C ILE A 129 -1.30 17.67 -2.97
N LYS A 130 -0.79 18.48 -3.91
CA LYS A 130 -0.82 19.95 -3.81
C LYS A 130 -2.25 20.50 -3.71
N SER A 131 -3.20 19.86 -4.41
CA SER A 131 -4.62 20.27 -4.40
C SER A 131 -5.42 19.70 -3.24
N SER A 132 -4.83 18.77 -2.45
CA SER A 132 -5.53 18.03 -1.40
C SER A 132 -4.97 18.36 0.00
N ARG A 133 -5.87 18.46 0.99
CA ARG A 133 -5.44 18.59 2.39
C ARG A 133 -5.05 17.22 2.95
N ILE A 134 -3.79 16.82 2.78
CA ILE A 134 -3.21 15.59 3.37
C ILE A 134 -2.61 15.93 4.72
N ARG A 135 -2.98 15.15 5.77
CA ARG A 135 -2.52 15.36 7.15
C ARG A 135 -1.39 14.43 7.56
N SER A 136 -1.24 13.31 6.87
CA SER A 136 -0.19 12.32 7.10
C SER A 136 1.17 12.82 6.60
N LYS A 137 2.23 12.24 7.14
CA LYS A 137 3.59 12.48 6.65
C LYS A 137 3.79 11.73 5.34
N ILE A 138 4.14 12.45 4.29
CA ILE A 138 4.42 11.89 2.97
C ILE A 138 5.86 11.38 2.92
N THR A 139 6.05 10.20 2.37
CA THR A 139 7.33 9.56 2.06
C THR A 139 7.37 9.26 0.57
N GLU A 140 8.24 9.92 -0.15
CA GLU A 140 8.48 9.64 -1.56
C GLU A 140 9.34 8.37 -1.70
N VAL A 141 8.87 7.45 -2.53
CA VAL A 141 9.53 6.18 -2.83
C VAL A 141 10.28 6.34 -4.15
N ASP A 142 11.60 6.20 -4.09
CA ASP A 142 12.50 6.30 -5.23
C ASP A 142 12.91 4.89 -5.67
N LYS A 143 12.46 4.46 -6.86
CA LYS A 143 12.79 3.14 -7.40
C LYS A 143 14.28 2.96 -7.67
N ASN A 144 15.01 4.02 -7.98
CA ASN A 144 16.43 3.93 -8.30
C ASN A 144 17.29 3.46 -7.10
N LYS A 145 16.75 3.54 -5.89
CA LYS A 145 17.42 3.04 -4.69
C LYS A 145 17.31 1.53 -4.49
N ILE A 146 16.51 0.85 -5.32
CA ILE A 146 16.29 -0.59 -5.18
C ILE A 146 17.44 -1.41 -5.76
N ASP A 147 18.16 -0.90 -6.75
CA ASP A 147 19.23 -1.65 -7.43
C ASP A 147 20.34 -2.07 -6.46
N ILE A 148 20.69 -1.22 -5.48
CA ILE A 148 21.64 -1.56 -4.41
C ILE A 148 21.13 -2.73 -3.57
N PHE A 149 19.82 -2.74 -3.30
CA PHE A 149 19.18 -3.82 -2.54
C PHE A 149 19.11 -5.11 -3.33
N LEU A 150 18.86 -5.04 -4.65
CA LEU A 150 18.77 -6.17 -5.56
C LEU A 150 20.13 -6.76 -5.93
N LYS A 151 21.22 -6.08 -5.63
CA LYS A 151 22.56 -6.59 -5.85
C LYS A 151 22.73 -7.95 -5.17
N ASN A 152 23.09 -8.98 -5.92
CA ASN A 152 23.19 -10.38 -5.49
C ASN A 152 21.85 -11.10 -5.26
N ILE A 153 20.75 -10.62 -5.85
CA ILE A 153 19.49 -11.36 -5.94
C ILE A 153 19.39 -11.94 -7.34
N ASP A 154 19.41 -13.27 -7.43
CA ASP A 154 19.29 -14.01 -8.68
C ASP A 154 17.85 -14.47 -8.90
N ASN A 155 16.95 -13.49 -9.10
CA ASN A 155 15.55 -13.75 -9.38
C ASN A 155 15.04 -12.76 -10.43
N ASN A 156 15.02 -13.20 -11.69
CA ASN A 156 14.63 -12.39 -12.84
C ASN A 156 13.22 -11.75 -12.71
N TYR A 157 12.32 -12.36 -11.96
CA TYR A 157 10.99 -11.80 -11.71
C TYR A 157 11.07 -10.41 -11.08
N PHE A 158 12.02 -10.19 -10.16
CA PHE A 158 12.17 -8.92 -9.46
C PHE A 158 13.04 -7.90 -10.22
N LEU A 159 13.64 -8.29 -11.34
CA LEU A 159 14.47 -7.38 -12.14
C LEU A 159 13.66 -6.56 -13.15
N THR A 160 12.38 -6.87 -13.36
CA THR A 160 11.51 -6.06 -14.22
C THR A 160 11.21 -4.69 -13.60
N GLU A 161 11.06 -3.66 -14.41
CA GLU A 161 10.81 -2.29 -13.93
C GLU A 161 9.60 -2.18 -13.00
N THR A 162 8.51 -2.90 -13.32
CA THR A 162 7.31 -2.93 -12.49
C THR A 162 7.57 -3.56 -11.12
N ASN A 163 8.30 -4.67 -11.08
CA ASN A 163 8.57 -5.33 -9.80
C ASN A 163 9.65 -4.63 -8.99
N LYS A 164 10.60 -3.95 -9.60
CA LYS A 164 11.51 -3.01 -8.92
C LYS A 164 10.73 -1.89 -8.24
N GLU A 165 9.73 -1.32 -8.92
CA GLU A 165 8.84 -0.32 -8.31
C GLU A 165 8.07 -0.90 -7.11
N ASN A 166 7.43 -2.05 -7.27
CA ASN A 166 6.71 -2.73 -6.19
C ASN A 166 7.61 -3.00 -4.97
N LEU A 167 8.80 -3.56 -5.20
CA LEU A 167 9.79 -3.82 -4.14
C LEU A 167 10.28 -2.54 -3.45
N SER A 168 10.38 -1.43 -4.17
CA SER A 168 10.78 -0.15 -3.58
C SER A 168 9.76 0.31 -2.52
N PHE A 169 8.47 0.12 -2.78
CA PHE A 169 7.41 0.37 -1.79
C PHE A 169 7.50 -0.60 -0.61
N VAL A 170 7.67 -1.89 -0.88
CA VAL A 170 7.88 -2.90 0.17
C VAL A 170 9.05 -2.50 1.08
N LEU A 171 10.19 -2.14 0.49
CA LEU A 171 11.39 -1.73 1.24
C LEU A 171 11.14 -0.46 2.07
N ALA A 172 10.47 0.54 1.48
CA ALA A 172 10.17 1.79 2.17
C ALA A 172 9.23 1.58 3.38
N ILE A 173 8.19 0.77 3.22
CA ILE A 173 7.25 0.41 4.29
C ILE A 173 7.97 -0.43 5.36
N SER A 174 8.73 -1.44 4.94
CA SER A 174 9.50 -2.32 5.84
C SER A 174 10.46 -1.53 6.74
N LYS A 175 11.17 -0.54 6.19
CA LYS A 175 12.03 0.35 6.98
C LYS A 175 11.27 1.12 8.05
N LYS A 176 10.03 1.55 7.79
CA LYS A 176 9.19 2.24 8.78
C LYS A 176 8.62 1.32 9.86
N LEU A 177 8.57 0.04 9.58
CA LEU A 177 8.18 -1.01 10.53
C LEU A 177 9.38 -1.60 11.28
N ASN A 178 10.59 -1.08 11.07
CA ASN A 178 11.86 -1.60 11.61
C ASN A 178 12.12 -3.07 11.25
N ILE A 179 11.70 -3.46 10.04
CA ILE A 179 11.92 -4.81 9.51
C ILE A 179 13.37 -4.94 9.04
N GLN A 180 14.02 -6.04 9.43
CA GLN A 180 15.39 -6.34 9.02
C GLN A 180 15.46 -6.61 7.51
N THR A 181 16.34 -5.90 6.84
CA THR A 181 16.54 -5.99 5.38
C THR A 181 16.91 -7.41 4.91
N ASN A 182 17.65 -8.16 5.74
CA ASN A 182 18.05 -9.54 5.43
C ASN A 182 16.84 -10.50 5.35
N LEU A 183 15.77 -10.23 6.10
CA LEU A 183 14.55 -11.03 6.01
C LEU A 183 13.75 -10.73 4.74
N LEU A 184 13.78 -9.49 4.28
CA LEU A 184 13.19 -9.14 2.99
C LEU A 184 13.91 -9.87 1.84
N LYS A 185 15.25 -9.95 1.86
CA LYS A 185 16.03 -10.71 0.86
C LYS A 185 15.71 -12.21 0.83
N LYS A 186 15.24 -12.78 1.94
CA LYS A 186 14.86 -14.22 2.00
C LYS A 186 13.45 -14.49 1.46
N VAL A 187 12.68 -13.46 1.17
CA VAL A 187 11.31 -13.57 0.62
C VAL A 187 11.30 -13.44 -0.89
N ILE A 188 12.24 -12.69 -1.43
CA ILE A 188 12.38 -12.41 -2.86
C ILE A 188 13.50 -13.25 -3.48
#